data_4ebc97fe2c55c239422f7fb37b5e7228
#
_entry.id   4ebc97fe2c55c239422f7fb37b5e7228
#
_cell.length_a   1.000
_cell.length_b   1.000
_cell.length_c   1.000
_cell.angle_alpha   90.00
_cell.angle_beta   90.00
_cell.angle_gamma   90.00
#
_symmetry.space_group_name_H-M   'P 1'
#
loop_
_entity.id
_entity.type
_entity.pdbx_description
1 polymer ?
#
loop_
_entity_poly.entity_id
_entity_poly.type
_entity_poly.pdbx_seq_one_letter_code
_entity_poly.pdbx_strand_id
1 'polypeptide(L)'
;MHNTLRKRFLNSCSDNRKSKTCTESSRSIQNPNWGWHITVVATLAMCGAVAQAQQPTTIPRIGFLITSSPSVIAPRMDAFRQGLRALGYVEGKNIVIERRHAEGKLDRLPALAAELVRLNVDIIVTSGPTATHPAKGATSTIPIVMTFDDDPVGSGFVTSLARPGGNITGLSTLAPEISGKQLELLKEIVPRLGRVAVIGTSTRQGTAQNLKEMELAAAAFAVKLQYLDIQNPKDIETAFRAAGKERADALLVLQSPVFNAQRAQIADLALKSRLPATYPRREFVEDGGLMSYGASISDLDRRAATYVDKILKGTKPADLPVEQPTKFEFIVNLKTAKQIGLTIPPNVLARADKVIR
;
A
#
# COMPACT_ATOMS: atom_id res chain seq x y z
N MET A 1 40.33 -3.71 -34.03
CA MET A 1 40.83 -5.08 -34.21
C MET A 1 39.65 -6.01 -33.95
N HIS A 2 39.00 -6.36 -34.99
CA HIS A 2 38.81 -7.67 -35.65
C HIS A 2 38.05 -8.64 -34.77
N ASN A 3 36.87 -9.00 -35.14
CA ASN A 3 36.28 -9.65 -36.30
C ASN A 3 35.93 -11.13 -35.97
N THR A 4 34.64 -11.42 -36.11
CA THR A 4 34.00 -12.42 -36.99
C THR A 4 34.09 -13.90 -36.64
N LEU A 5 32.91 -14.58 -36.70
CA LEU A 5 32.49 -15.74 -37.50
C LEU A 5 31.23 -16.35 -36.87
N ARG A 6 30.06 -16.28 -37.38
CA ARG A 6 29.32 -16.69 -38.59
C ARG A 6 29.61 -18.11 -39.11
N LYS A 7 28.57 -18.88 -39.19
CA LYS A 7 28.09 -19.85 -40.20
C LYS A 7 27.60 -21.17 -39.58
N ARG A 8 26.33 -21.46 -39.76
CA ARG A 8 25.68 -22.26 -40.82
C ARG A 8 25.81 -23.79 -40.61
N PHE A 9 24.68 -24.46 -40.54
CA PHE A 9 24.37 -25.54 -41.52
C PHE A 9 22.85 -25.79 -41.58
N LEU A 10 22.39 -25.74 -42.80
CA LEU A 10 21.08 -26.11 -43.34
C LEU A 10 21.10 -27.54 -43.88
N ASN A 11 19.90 -28.10 -44.05
CA ASN A 11 19.46 -29.10 -44.99
C ASN A 11 19.62 -30.58 -44.60
N SER A 12 18.55 -31.34 -44.64
CA SER A 12 18.17 -32.02 -45.91
C SER A 12 16.80 -32.69 -45.78
N CYS A 13 16.03 -32.47 -46.80
CA CYS A 13 14.81 -33.12 -47.27
C CYS A 13 15.05 -34.57 -47.73
N SER A 14 14.06 -35.48 -47.64
CA SER A 14 13.56 -36.21 -48.81
C SER A 14 12.50 -37.23 -48.40
N ASP A 15 11.34 -37.03 -48.87
CA ASP A 15 10.49 -37.81 -49.77
C ASP A 15 10.69 -39.36 -49.81
N ASN A 16 9.61 -40.10 -49.57
CA ASN A 16 9.23 -41.15 -50.51
C ASN A 16 7.75 -41.58 -50.39
N ARG A 17 7.03 -41.37 -51.49
CA ARG A 17 5.72 -41.97 -51.79
C ARG A 17 5.86 -43.45 -52.06
N LYS A 18 4.82 -44.25 -51.76
CA LYS A 18 4.23 -45.20 -52.72
C LYS A 18 2.88 -45.73 -52.20
N SER A 19 1.92 -45.56 -53.08
CA SER A 19 0.59 -46.14 -53.15
C SER A 19 0.56 -47.64 -53.20
N LYS A 20 -0.51 -48.26 -52.71
CA LYS A 20 -1.19 -49.39 -53.38
C LYS A 20 -2.63 -49.50 -52.91
N THR A 21 -3.51 -49.39 -53.89
CA THR A 21 -4.91 -49.78 -53.97
C THR A 21 -5.06 -51.31 -53.94
N CYS A 22 -6.17 -51.81 -53.36
CA CYS A 22 -6.97 -52.93 -53.81
C CYS A 22 -8.27 -53.05 -53.00
N THR A 23 -9.31 -52.71 -53.61
CA THR A 23 -10.56 -53.43 -54.06
C THR A 23 -11.26 -54.34 -53.05
N GLU A 24 -12.52 -53.94 -52.84
CA GLU A 24 -13.79 -54.67 -52.73
C GLU A 24 -13.82 -56.09 -52.10
N SER A 25 -14.72 -56.22 -51.13
CA SER A 25 -15.75 -57.27 -51.21
C SER A 25 -16.91 -56.97 -50.25
N SER A 26 -18.07 -56.78 -50.84
CA SER A 26 -19.37 -56.68 -50.18
C SER A 26 -19.78 -58.00 -49.54
N ARG A 27 -20.23 -58.01 -48.30
CA ARG A 27 -21.23 -59.00 -47.83
C ARG A 27 -22.14 -58.37 -46.81
N SER A 28 -23.39 -58.20 -47.22
CA SER A 28 -24.52 -57.91 -46.39
C SER A 28 -24.81 -59.05 -45.42
N ILE A 29 -24.91 -58.72 -44.14
CA ILE A 29 -25.63 -59.54 -43.16
C ILE A 29 -26.62 -58.61 -42.44
N GLN A 30 -27.89 -58.78 -42.77
CA GLN A 30 -29.04 -58.27 -42.03
C GLN A 30 -29.11 -59.05 -40.69
N ASN A 31 -29.17 -58.32 -39.58
CA ASN A 31 -29.73 -58.85 -38.35
C ASN A 31 -30.54 -57.78 -37.63
N PRO A 32 -31.83 -58.04 -37.42
CA PRO A 32 -32.73 -57.10 -36.76
C PRO A 32 -32.73 -57.41 -35.26
N ASN A 33 -32.29 -56.49 -34.43
CA ASN A 33 -32.67 -56.34 -33.01
C ASN A 33 -31.79 -55.30 -32.28
N TRP A 34 -31.76 -54.07 -32.74
CA TRP A 34 -31.05 -53.01 -32.05
C TRP A 34 -31.99 -51.92 -31.45
N GLY A 35 -33.26 -52.26 -31.30
CA GLY A 35 -34.26 -51.29 -30.81
C GLY A 35 -34.29 -51.07 -29.29
N TRP A 36 -33.67 -51.92 -28.50
CA TRP A 36 -33.82 -51.86 -27.02
C TRP A 36 -32.60 -51.41 -26.25
N HIS A 37 -31.44 -51.34 -26.86
CA HIS A 37 -30.21 -50.90 -26.15
C HIS A 37 -29.93 -49.39 -26.29
N ILE A 38 -30.56 -48.69 -27.17
CA ILE A 38 -30.37 -47.23 -27.35
C ILE A 38 -31.17 -46.41 -26.35
N THR A 39 -32.32 -46.95 -25.87
CA THR A 39 -33.16 -46.26 -24.88
C THR A 39 -32.66 -46.28 -23.45
N VAL A 40 -31.83 -47.30 -23.08
CA VAL A 40 -31.27 -47.41 -21.72
C VAL A 40 -29.98 -46.59 -21.55
N VAL A 41 -29.22 -46.37 -22.62
CA VAL A 41 -28.00 -45.54 -22.58
C VAL A 41 -28.33 -44.04 -22.57
N ALA A 42 -29.42 -43.63 -23.22
CA ALA A 42 -29.86 -42.22 -23.26
C ALA A 42 -30.45 -41.74 -21.92
N THR A 43 -31.03 -42.65 -21.10
CA THR A 43 -31.59 -42.29 -19.77
C THR A 43 -30.53 -42.21 -18.68
N LEU A 44 -29.39 -42.87 -18.81
CA LEU A 44 -28.26 -42.78 -17.87
C LEU A 44 -27.37 -41.56 -18.13
N ALA A 45 -27.41 -40.97 -19.30
CA ALA A 45 -26.63 -39.76 -19.66
C ALA A 45 -27.29 -38.44 -19.16
N MET A 46 -28.59 -38.45 -18.81
CA MET A 46 -29.30 -37.27 -18.31
C MET A 46 -29.30 -37.10 -16.79
N CYS A 47 -28.87 -38.11 -16.02
CA CYS A 47 -28.75 -37.98 -14.54
C CYS A 47 -27.34 -37.58 -14.07
N GLY A 48 -26.40 -37.31 -14.98
CA GLY A 48 -25.03 -36.87 -14.66
C GLY A 48 -24.83 -35.37 -14.61
N ALA A 49 -25.89 -34.55 -14.74
CA ALA A 49 -25.80 -33.11 -14.65
C ALA A 49 -26.28 -32.64 -13.27
N VAL A 50 -25.38 -31.90 -12.60
CA VAL A 50 -25.65 -31.01 -11.46
C VAL A 50 -25.70 -31.70 -10.09
N ALA A 51 -24.58 -32.32 -9.70
CA ALA A 51 -24.12 -32.17 -8.33
C ALA A 51 -22.87 -31.29 -8.36
N GLN A 52 -22.97 -30.06 -8.82
CA GLN A 52 -22.14 -29.00 -8.28
C GLN A 52 -22.60 -28.88 -6.83
N ALA A 53 -21.91 -29.61 -5.95
CA ALA A 53 -21.97 -29.34 -4.53
C ALA A 53 -21.62 -27.87 -4.39
N GLN A 54 -22.62 -27.03 -4.14
CA GLN A 54 -22.42 -25.72 -3.54
C GLN A 54 -21.70 -26.04 -2.22
N GLN A 55 -20.37 -25.99 -2.24
CA GLN A 55 -19.61 -25.84 -1.00
C GLN A 55 -20.29 -24.67 -0.31
N PRO A 56 -20.70 -24.83 0.97
CA PRO A 56 -21.20 -23.70 1.73
C PRO A 56 -20.09 -22.66 1.67
N THR A 57 -20.29 -21.61 0.90
CA THR A 57 -19.36 -20.50 0.81
C THR A 57 -19.43 -19.81 2.16
N THR A 58 -18.53 -20.22 3.07
CA THR A 58 -18.35 -19.53 4.33
C THR A 58 -18.05 -18.08 3.97
N ILE A 59 -18.84 -17.15 4.47
CA ILE A 59 -18.66 -15.72 4.22
C ILE A 59 -17.28 -15.34 4.74
N PRO A 60 -16.35 -14.87 3.87
CA PRO A 60 -15.00 -14.55 4.29
C PRO A 60 -14.98 -13.44 5.34
N ARG A 61 -14.12 -13.62 6.32
CA ARG A 61 -13.96 -12.73 7.47
C ARG A 61 -12.62 -12.02 7.42
N ILE A 62 -12.63 -10.71 7.30
CA ILE A 62 -11.44 -9.86 7.28
C ILE A 62 -11.25 -9.21 8.64
N GLY A 63 -10.10 -9.42 9.27
CA GLY A 63 -9.69 -8.67 10.45
C GLY A 63 -8.99 -7.38 10.04
N PHE A 64 -9.43 -6.22 10.53
CA PHE A 64 -8.76 -4.94 10.27
C PHE A 64 -8.16 -4.41 11.59
N LEU A 65 -6.82 -4.37 11.67
CA LEU A 65 -6.08 -3.88 12.84
C LEU A 65 -5.70 -2.40 12.64
N ILE A 66 -6.19 -1.54 13.51
CA ILE A 66 -6.20 -0.09 13.34
C ILE A 66 -5.55 0.59 14.53
N THR A 67 -4.60 1.51 14.27
CA THR A 67 -3.91 2.28 15.31
C THR A 67 -4.74 3.43 15.86
N SER A 68 -5.60 4.05 15.04
CA SER A 68 -6.38 5.25 15.35
C SER A 68 -7.81 4.94 15.80
N SER A 69 -8.53 6.00 16.21
CA SER A 69 -9.95 5.91 16.53
C SER A 69 -10.82 5.72 15.28
N PRO A 70 -12.08 5.25 15.45
CA PRO A 70 -13.03 5.08 14.35
C PRO A 70 -13.24 6.33 13.49
N SER A 71 -13.33 7.51 14.10
CA SER A 71 -13.54 8.78 13.39
C SER A 71 -12.36 9.16 12.50
N VAL A 72 -11.14 8.95 12.97
CA VAL A 72 -9.92 9.29 12.24
C VAL A 72 -9.71 8.37 11.03
N ILE A 73 -10.06 7.08 11.16
CA ILE A 73 -9.85 6.09 10.09
C ILE A 73 -11.02 6.06 9.08
N ALA A 74 -12.17 6.67 9.38
CA ALA A 74 -13.39 6.53 8.58
C ALA A 74 -13.19 6.79 7.07
N PRO A 75 -12.54 7.87 6.60
CA PRO A 75 -12.34 8.12 5.17
C PRO A 75 -11.51 7.02 4.48
N ARG A 76 -10.54 6.47 5.19
CA ARG A 76 -9.69 5.37 4.70
C ARG A 76 -10.46 4.06 4.61
N MET A 77 -11.27 3.76 5.64
CA MET A 77 -12.17 2.61 5.64
C MET A 77 -13.18 2.69 4.48
N ASP A 78 -13.67 3.88 4.18
CA ASP A 78 -14.59 4.07 3.06
C ASP A 78 -13.90 3.83 1.71
N ALA A 79 -12.64 4.26 1.55
CA ALA A 79 -11.85 3.96 0.37
C ALA A 79 -11.60 2.45 0.21
N PHE A 80 -11.26 1.74 1.28
CA PHE A 80 -11.11 0.29 1.28
C PHE A 80 -12.43 -0.42 0.90
N ARG A 81 -13.56 -0.01 1.51
CA ARG A 81 -14.89 -0.53 1.17
C ARG A 81 -15.27 -0.27 -0.29
N GLN A 82 -14.91 0.90 -0.84
CA GLN A 82 -15.12 1.20 -2.26
C GLN A 82 -14.35 0.22 -3.14
N GLY A 83 -13.08 -0.08 -2.78
CA GLY A 83 -12.28 -1.09 -3.46
C GLY A 83 -12.93 -2.47 -3.41
N LEU A 84 -13.40 -2.90 -2.25
CA LEU A 84 -14.11 -4.17 -2.08
C LEU A 84 -15.40 -4.22 -2.92
N ARG A 85 -16.22 -3.15 -2.92
CA ARG A 85 -17.46 -3.08 -3.71
C ARG A 85 -17.19 -3.19 -5.21
N ALA A 86 -16.13 -2.55 -5.71
CA ALA A 86 -15.72 -2.63 -7.11
C ALA A 86 -15.35 -4.06 -7.53
N LEU A 87 -14.99 -4.92 -6.56
CA LEU A 87 -14.67 -6.34 -6.75
C LEU A 87 -15.84 -7.28 -6.42
N GLY A 88 -17.03 -6.73 -6.13
CA GLY A 88 -18.23 -7.49 -5.84
C GLY A 88 -18.45 -7.86 -4.38
N TYR A 89 -17.59 -7.39 -3.45
CA TYR A 89 -17.74 -7.64 -2.02
C TYR A 89 -18.57 -6.55 -1.35
N VAL A 90 -19.60 -6.96 -0.60
CA VAL A 90 -20.47 -6.06 0.16
C VAL A 90 -20.49 -6.49 1.62
N GLU A 91 -19.98 -5.64 2.50
CA GLU A 91 -19.94 -5.89 3.93
C GLU A 91 -21.34 -6.21 4.49
N GLY A 92 -21.44 -7.29 5.28
CA GLY A 92 -22.69 -7.80 5.82
C GLY A 92 -23.51 -8.68 4.87
N LYS A 93 -23.09 -8.83 3.58
CA LYS A 93 -23.72 -9.74 2.62
C LYS A 93 -22.83 -10.93 2.28
N ASN A 94 -21.66 -10.68 1.74
CA ASN A 94 -20.73 -11.70 1.27
C ASN A 94 -19.29 -11.50 1.78
N ILE A 95 -19.07 -10.57 2.71
CA ILE A 95 -17.84 -10.37 3.45
C ILE A 95 -18.12 -9.76 4.82
N VAL A 96 -17.36 -10.16 5.85
CA VAL A 96 -17.42 -9.59 7.20
C VAL A 96 -16.11 -8.86 7.49
N ILE A 97 -16.16 -7.66 8.07
CA ILE A 97 -14.99 -6.89 8.48
C ILE A 97 -14.99 -6.71 9.99
N GLU A 98 -14.12 -7.46 10.67
CA GLU A 98 -13.86 -7.39 12.10
C GLU A 98 -12.85 -6.29 12.40
N ARG A 99 -13.24 -5.20 13.02
CA ARG A 99 -12.36 -4.07 13.30
C ARG A 99 -11.85 -4.10 14.72
N ARG A 100 -10.55 -3.81 14.89
CA ARG A 100 -9.92 -3.65 16.19
C ARG A 100 -9.16 -2.33 16.20
N HIS A 101 -9.58 -1.42 17.08
CA HIS A 101 -9.06 -0.07 17.22
C HIS A 101 -8.20 0.06 18.47
N ALA A 102 -6.94 0.46 18.31
CA ALA A 102 -6.06 0.77 19.44
C ALA A 102 -6.34 2.16 20.03
N GLU A 103 -7.01 3.05 19.27
CA GLU A 103 -7.38 4.42 19.70
C GLU A 103 -6.19 5.24 20.18
N GLY A 104 -5.02 5.07 19.53
CA GLY A 104 -3.76 5.71 19.91
C GLY A 104 -3.01 5.02 21.04
N LYS A 105 -3.59 4.02 21.71
CA LYS A 105 -2.95 3.22 22.76
C LYS A 105 -2.23 2.03 22.11
N LEU A 106 -1.01 2.29 21.63
CA LEU A 106 -0.28 1.35 20.79
C LEU A 106 0.11 0.04 21.51
N ASP A 107 0.21 0.09 22.83
CA ASP A 107 0.43 -1.06 23.73
C ASP A 107 -0.69 -2.11 23.65
N ARG A 108 -1.89 -1.73 23.21
CA ARG A 108 -3.03 -2.66 23.01
C ARG A 108 -2.92 -3.50 21.73
N LEU A 109 -2.12 -3.08 20.76
CA LEU A 109 -2.08 -3.72 19.44
C LEU A 109 -1.75 -5.21 19.46
N PRO A 110 -0.81 -5.73 20.30
CA PRO A 110 -0.55 -7.16 20.37
C PRO A 110 -1.78 -7.97 20.82
N ALA A 111 -2.51 -7.50 21.83
CA ALA A 111 -3.73 -8.15 22.32
C ALA A 111 -4.84 -8.14 21.26
N LEU A 112 -5.01 -7.00 20.56
CA LEU A 112 -6.00 -6.85 19.49
C LEU A 112 -5.69 -7.72 18.26
N ALA A 113 -4.41 -7.89 17.93
CA ALA A 113 -3.97 -8.81 16.88
C ALA A 113 -4.29 -10.27 17.26
N ALA A 114 -3.99 -10.66 18.52
CA ALA A 114 -4.30 -11.98 19.02
C ALA A 114 -5.82 -12.27 19.06
N GLU A 115 -6.66 -11.24 19.29
CA GLU A 115 -8.13 -11.39 19.17
C GLU A 115 -8.55 -11.73 17.74
N LEU A 116 -7.99 -11.05 16.72
CA LEU A 116 -8.29 -11.36 15.33
C LEU A 116 -7.88 -12.79 14.96
N VAL A 117 -6.72 -13.25 15.46
CA VAL A 117 -6.28 -14.64 15.27
C VAL A 117 -7.27 -15.62 15.91
N ARG A 118 -7.74 -15.36 17.14
CA ARG A 118 -8.74 -16.21 17.82
C ARG A 118 -10.10 -16.25 17.11
N LEU A 119 -10.45 -15.17 16.39
CA LEU A 119 -11.67 -15.12 15.57
C LEU A 119 -11.55 -15.92 14.26
N ASN A 120 -10.39 -16.53 14.00
CA ASN A 120 -10.10 -17.28 12.78
C ASN A 120 -10.45 -16.47 11.53
N VAL A 121 -9.97 -15.21 11.47
CA VAL A 121 -10.16 -14.39 10.26
C VAL A 121 -9.33 -14.98 9.11
N ASP A 122 -9.86 -14.88 7.88
CA ASP A 122 -9.18 -15.38 6.68
C ASP A 122 -7.98 -14.51 6.28
N ILE A 123 -8.05 -13.20 6.56
CA ILE A 123 -7.01 -12.22 6.25
C ILE A 123 -6.97 -11.17 7.36
N ILE A 124 -5.77 -10.74 7.74
CA ILE A 124 -5.59 -9.54 8.58
C ILE A 124 -5.14 -8.40 7.69
N VAL A 125 -5.88 -7.31 7.68
CA VAL A 125 -5.51 -6.04 7.03
C VAL A 125 -4.96 -5.09 8.08
N THR A 126 -3.83 -4.42 7.82
CA THR A 126 -3.17 -3.53 8.78
C THR A 126 -3.10 -2.09 8.28
N SER A 127 -3.33 -1.14 9.18
CA SER A 127 -3.37 0.30 8.87
C SER A 127 -1.99 0.99 8.90
N GLY A 128 -0.94 0.29 8.48
CA GLY A 128 0.44 0.79 8.44
C GLY A 128 1.40 0.01 9.33
N PRO A 129 2.71 0.34 9.32
CA PRO A 129 3.78 -0.47 9.94
C PRO A 129 3.56 -0.72 11.43
N THR A 130 3.09 0.27 12.16
CA THR A 130 2.81 0.17 13.62
C THR A 130 1.78 -0.91 13.94
N ALA A 131 0.81 -1.20 13.04
CA ALA A 131 -0.15 -2.29 13.20
C ALA A 131 0.37 -3.60 12.61
N THR A 132 1.21 -3.54 11.56
CA THR A 132 1.75 -4.72 10.88
C THR A 132 2.69 -5.51 11.79
N HIS A 133 3.51 -4.82 12.58
CA HIS A 133 4.46 -5.48 13.48
C HIS A 133 3.79 -6.42 14.51
N PRO A 134 2.80 -5.98 15.31
CA PRO A 134 2.08 -6.89 16.21
C PRO A 134 1.26 -7.96 15.46
N ALA A 135 0.71 -7.68 14.28
CA ALA A 135 0.03 -8.70 13.47
C ALA A 135 1.01 -9.80 13.04
N LYS A 136 2.23 -9.44 12.58
CA LYS A 136 3.30 -10.40 12.27
C LYS A 136 3.68 -11.27 13.47
N GLY A 137 3.74 -10.68 14.68
CA GLY A 137 4.03 -11.41 15.90
C GLY A 137 2.91 -12.36 16.34
N ALA A 138 1.66 -12.07 15.95
CA ALA A 138 0.50 -12.86 16.36
C ALA A 138 0.26 -14.09 15.47
N THR A 139 0.69 -14.09 14.22
CA THR A 139 0.48 -15.21 13.29
C THR A 139 1.55 -15.28 12.20
N SER A 140 1.92 -16.51 11.84
CA SER A 140 2.77 -16.82 10.67
C SER A 140 1.99 -17.47 9.53
N THR A 141 0.70 -17.78 9.72
CA THR A 141 -0.12 -18.53 8.77
C THR A 141 -1.26 -17.73 8.17
N ILE A 142 -1.93 -16.87 8.96
CA ILE A 142 -3.00 -16.01 8.42
C ILE A 142 -2.34 -14.95 7.52
N PRO A 143 -2.79 -14.80 6.27
CA PRO A 143 -2.35 -13.73 5.37
C PRO A 143 -2.49 -12.34 5.99
N ILE A 144 -1.47 -11.51 5.84
CA ILE A 144 -1.47 -10.11 6.29
C ILE A 144 -1.33 -9.20 5.07
N VAL A 145 -2.27 -8.30 4.89
CA VAL A 145 -2.26 -7.27 3.86
C VAL A 145 -1.98 -5.91 4.48
N MET A 146 -0.81 -5.35 4.19
CA MET A 146 -0.48 -3.98 4.57
C MET A 146 -1.20 -3.01 3.63
N THR A 147 -2.07 -2.13 4.15
CA THR A 147 -2.64 -1.06 3.31
C THR A 147 -1.56 -0.08 2.88
N PHE A 148 -0.53 0.10 3.69
CA PHE A 148 0.72 0.74 3.34
C PHE A 148 1.81 0.38 4.34
N ASP A 149 3.06 0.45 3.89
CA ASP A 149 4.25 0.50 4.73
C ASP A 149 5.25 1.50 4.13
N ASP A 150 6.09 2.10 4.97
CA ASP A 150 7.05 3.10 4.49
C ASP A 150 8.27 2.45 3.84
N ASP A 151 8.74 1.34 4.42
CA ASP A 151 9.84 0.52 3.95
C ASP A 151 9.62 -0.94 4.37
N PRO A 152 8.84 -1.72 3.62
CA PRO A 152 8.50 -3.09 3.97
C PRO A 152 9.68 -4.05 4.11
N VAL A 153 10.76 -3.79 3.34
CA VAL A 153 11.99 -4.58 3.38
C VAL A 153 12.83 -4.22 4.59
N GLY A 154 13.09 -2.92 4.80
CA GLY A 154 13.83 -2.44 5.97
C GLY A 154 13.10 -2.70 7.29
N SER A 155 11.76 -2.71 7.28
CA SER A 155 10.93 -3.15 8.42
C SER A 155 10.97 -4.66 8.66
N GLY A 156 11.59 -5.44 7.76
CA GLY A 156 11.67 -6.89 7.85
C GLY A 156 10.32 -7.59 7.68
N PHE A 157 9.34 -6.97 7.06
CA PHE A 157 8.04 -7.59 6.79
C PHE A 157 8.08 -8.51 5.60
N VAL A 158 8.86 -8.16 4.59
CA VAL A 158 9.06 -8.94 3.37
C VAL A 158 10.53 -9.04 3.01
N THR A 159 10.92 -10.08 2.28
CA THR A 159 12.32 -10.28 1.85
C THR A 159 12.69 -9.35 0.69
N SER A 160 11.76 -9.08 -0.20
CA SER A 160 11.85 -8.08 -1.28
C SER A 160 10.45 -7.64 -1.71
N LEU A 161 10.34 -6.50 -2.38
CA LEU A 161 9.05 -6.03 -2.90
C LEU A 161 8.50 -6.98 -3.97
N ALA A 162 9.36 -7.51 -4.84
CA ALA A 162 8.96 -8.41 -5.93
C ALA A 162 8.55 -9.81 -5.43
N ARG A 163 9.18 -10.30 -4.36
CA ARG A 163 8.91 -11.61 -3.76
C ARG A 163 8.88 -11.48 -2.24
N PRO A 164 7.72 -11.26 -1.64
CA PRO A 164 7.57 -11.10 -0.19
C PRO A 164 8.08 -12.29 0.62
N GLY A 165 7.84 -13.51 0.17
CA GLY A 165 8.44 -14.74 0.72
C GLY A 165 7.77 -15.28 2.00
N GLY A 166 6.77 -14.59 2.55
CA GLY A 166 6.07 -15.00 3.78
C GLY A 166 4.55 -14.84 3.67
N ASN A 167 3.90 -14.70 4.83
CA ASN A 167 2.45 -14.46 4.90
C ASN A 167 2.06 -12.97 4.80
N ILE A 168 3.01 -12.07 4.57
CA ILE A 168 2.79 -10.61 4.50
C ILE A 168 2.99 -10.12 3.08
N THR A 169 2.06 -9.30 2.59
CA THR A 169 2.13 -8.58 1.32
C THR A 169 1.37 -7.25 1.43
N GLY A 170 1.26 -6.48 0.36
CA GLY A 170 0.45 -5.25 0.33
C GLY A 170 1.09 -4.12 -0.46
N LEU A 171 1.08 -2.91 0.11
CA LEU A 171 1.45 -1.68 -0.57
C LEU A 171 2.53 -0.92 0.20
N SER A 172 3.41 -0.22 -0.53
CA SER A 172 4.44 0.67 0.03
C SER A 172 4.07 2.13 -0.22
N THR A 173 4.62 3.06 0.58
CA THR A 173 4.49 4.52 0.36
C THR A 173 5.72 5.12 -0.28
N LEU A 174 6.86 4.43 -0.32
CA LEU A 174 8.15 5.00 -0.72
C LEU A 174 8.55 6.22 0.14
N ALA A 175 8.28 6.16 1.44
CA ALA A 175 8.51 7.31 2.33
C ALA A 175 9.95 7.82 2.34
N PRO A 176 11.00 6.97 2.26
CA PRO A 176 12.37 7.47 2.17
C PRO A 176 12.60 8.37 0.96
N GLU A 177 12.20 7.94 -0.24
CA GLU A 177 12.35 8.69 -1.50
C GLU A 177 11.50 9.97 -1.50
N ILE A 178 10.29 9.90 -0.93
CA ILE A 178 9.38 11.04 -0.78
C ILE A 178 9.99 12.12 0.11
N SER A 179 10.71 11.77 1.16
CA SER A 179 11.34 12.73 2.08
C SER A 179 12.35 13.62 1.37
N GLY A 180 13.13 13.07 0.42
CA GLY A 180 14.01 13.85 -0.45
C GLY A 180 13.24 14.86 -1.33
N LYS A 181 12.10 14.43 -1.91
CA LYS A 181 11.25 15.30 -2.73
C LYS A 181 10.56 16.39 -1.92
N GLN A 182 10.18 16.11 -0.69
CA GLN A 182 9.64 17.12 0.24
C GLN A 182 10.69 18.21 0.54
N LEU A 183 11.95 17.83 0.73
CA LEU A 183 13.05 18.77 0.94
C LEU A 183 13.31 19.62 -0.31
N GLU A 184 13.28 19.03 -1.50
CA GLU A 184 13.37 19.76 -2.78
C GLU A 184 12.27 20.81 -2.91
N LEU A 185 11.01 20.44 -2.62
CA LEU A 185 9.88 21.37 -2.66
C LEU A 185 10.06 22.51 -1.64
N LEU A 186 10.55 22.22 -0.42
CA LEU A 186 10.89 23.27 0.54
C LEU A 186 11.96 24.21 -0.03
N LYS A 187 13.00 23.70 -0.68
CA LYS A 187 14.07 24.51 -1.29
C LYS A 187 13.54 25.43 -2.40
N GLU A 188 12.54 24.96 -3.16
CA GLU A 188 11.94 25.78 -4.22
C GLU A 188 11.08 26.94 -3.66
N ILE A 189 10.42 26.75 -2.52
CA ILE A 189 9.51 27.75 -1.96
C ILE A 189 10.16 28.66 -0.91
N VAL A 190 11.29 28.23 -0.32
CA VAL A 190 12.05 29.02 0.66
C VAL A 190 13.38 29.45 0.04
N PRO A 191 13.50 30.71 -0.46
CA PRO A 191 14.62 31.15 -1.31
C PRO A 191 16.03 30.98 -0.71
N ARG A 192 16.16 31.07 0.61
CA ARG A 192 17.42 30.97 1.35
C ARG A 192 17.43 29.83 2.35
N LEU A 193 16.82 28.69 1.98
CA LEU A 193 16.79 27.53 2.84
C LEU A 193 18.21 27.04 3.17
N GLY A 194 18.63 27.19 4.40
CA GLY A 194 19.94 26.76 4.91
C GLY A 194 19.82 25.73 6.03
N ARG A 195 18.73 25.75 6.83
CA ARG A 195 18.52 24.81 7.92
C ARG A 195 17.05 24.34 7.96
N VAL A 196 16.85 23.04 8.04
CA VAL A 196 15.53 22.42 8.17
C VAL A 196 15.45 21.65 9.50
N ALA A 197 14.48 21.99 10.34
CA ALA A 197 14.10 21.17 11.47
C ALA A 197 13.31 19.96 10.95
N VAL A 198 13.69 18.77 11.39
CA VAL A 198 13.01 17.52 11.05
C VAL A 198 12.45 16.93 12.32
N ILE A 199 11.13 16.89 12.47
CA ILE A 199 10.50 16.18 13.57
C ILE A 199 10.16 14.76 13.19
N GLY A 200 10.54 13.81 14.07
CA GLY A 200 10.35 12.37 13.87
C GLY A 200 10.20 11.65 15.21
N THR A 201 9.94 10.36 15.15
CA THR A 201 9.90 9.46 16.31
C THR A 201 10.98 8.40 16.12
N SER A 202 12.07 8.46 16.86
CA SER A 202 13.27 7.60 16.66
C SER A 202 12.95 6.12 16.88
N THR A 203 12.01 5.80 17.76
CA THR A 203 11.57 4.43 18.05
C THR A 203 10.69 3.84 16.95
N ARG A 204 10.26 4.66 15.97
CA ARG A 204 9.48 4.18 14.85
C ARG A 204 10.39 3.56 13.79
N GLN A 205 10.05 2.33 13.35
CA GLN A 205 10.71 1.72 12.22
C GLN A 205 10.63 2.59 10.97
N GLY A 206 11.69 2.59 10.15
CA GLY A 206 11.81 3.41 8.95
C GLY A 206 12.28 4.84 9.19
N THR A 207 12.26 5.38 10.43
CA THR A 207 12.72 6.75 10.71
C THR A 207 14.19 6.93 10.36
N ALA A 208 15.05 5.98 10.73
CA ALA A 208 16.48 6.03 10.43
C ALA A 208 16.74 6.02 8.91
N GLN A 209 16.02 5.20 8.14
CA GLN A 209 16.15 5.16 6.69
C GLN A 209 15.66 6.46 6.05
N ASN A 210 14.52 7.01 6.50
CA ASN A 210 14.03 8.31 6.03
C ASN A 210 15.04 9.43 6.26
N LEU A 211 15.69 9.45 7.44
CA LEU A 211 16.73 10.43 7.76
C LEU A 211 17.95 10.28 6.85
N LYS A 212 18.40 9.06 6.61
CA LYS A 212 19.55 8.78 5.73
C LYS A 212 19.31 9.28 4.30
N GLU A 213 18.15 8.99 3.71
CA GLU A 213 17.79 9.49 2.37
C GLU A 213 17.66 11.00 2.35
N MET A 214 17.12 11.58 3.42
CA MET A 214 17.01 13.03 3.55
C MET A 214 18.37 13.72 3.70
N GLU A 215 19.34 13.11 4.41
CA GLU A 215 20.71 13.60 4.53
C GLU A 215 21.41 13.63 3.19
N LEU A 216 21.21 12.63 2.32
CA LEU A 216 21.73 12.62 0.96
C LEU A 216 21.17 13.81 0.14
N ALA A 217 19.86 14.04 0.20
CA ALA A 217 19.23 15.17 -0.47
C ALA A 217 19.69 16.52 0.13
N ALA A 218 19.81 16.62 1.44
CA ALA A 218 20.25 17.82 2.15
C ALA A 218 21.69 18.20 1.78
N ALA A 219 22.58 17.23 1.64
CA ALA A 219 23.95 17.44 1.17
C ALA A 219 23.97 18.02 -0.25
N ALA A 220 23.14 17.49 -1.17
CA ALA A 220 23.04 17.98 -2.53
C ALA A 220 22.52 19.43 -2.62
N PHE A 221 21.66 19.84 -1.69
CA PHE A 221 21.09 21.20 -1.64
C PHE A 221 21.84 22.17 -0.73
N ALA A 222 22.94 21.73 -0.09
CA ALA A 222 23.70 22.48 0.93
C ALA A 222 22.80 22.95 2.11
N VAL A 223 21.88 22.09 2.55
CA VAL A 223 20.96 22.33 3.66
C VAL A 223 21.42 21.53 4.87
N LYS A 224 21.37 22.15 6.06
CA LYS A 224 21.64 21.47 7.34
C LYS A 224 20.32 20.92 7.90
N LEU A 225 20.35 19.66 8.33
CA LEU A 225 19.21 19.06 9.01
C LEU A 225 19.41 19.14 10.54
N GLN A 226 18.35 19.48 11.26
CA GLN A 226 18.27 19.42 12.71
C GLN A 226 17.18 18.40 13.06
N TYR A 227 17.56 17.18 13.44
CA TYR A 227 16.60 16.18 13.88
C TYR A 227 16.15 16.45 15.32
N LEU A 228 14.83 16.44 15.53
CA LEU A 228 14.16 16.65 16.81
C LEU A 228 13.28 15.45 17.09
N ASP A 229 13.70 14.62 18.05
CA ASP A 229 12.99 13.41 18.43
C ASP A 229 11.76 13.73 19.31
N ILE A 230 10.61 13.21 18.93
CA ILE A 230 9.36 13.36 19.63
C ILE A 230 8.78 11.98 19.92
N GLN A 231 8.80 11.59 21.18
CA GLN A 231 8.26 10.30 21.65
C GLN A 231 6.81 10.46 22.15
N ASN A 232 6.47 11.64 22.67
CA ASN A 232 5.18 11.92 23.29
C ASN A 232 4.60 13.26 22.79
N PRO A 233 3.27 13.44 22.80
CA PRO A 233 2.64 14.70 22.40
C PRO A 233 3.16 15.94 23.14
N LYS A 234 3.53 15.81 24.42
CA LYS A 234 4.08 16.90 25.24
C LYS A 234 5.44 17.42 24.78
N ASP A 235 6.18 16.64 23.98
CA ASP A 235 7.52 17.01 23.50
C ASP A 235 7.43 17.93 22.26
N ILE A 236 6.25 18.06 21.64
CA ILE A 236 6.04 18.83 20.40
C ILE A 236 6.42 20.29 20.59
N GLU A 237 5.92 20.96 21.63
CA GLU A 237 6.22 22.38 21.88
C GLU A 237 7.70 22.60 22.17
N THR A 238 8.36 21.65 22.86
CA THR A 238 9.79 21.71 23.13
C THR A 238 10.60 21.60 21.84
N ALA A 239 10.18 20.74 20.92
CA ALA A 239 10.79 20.62 19.60
C ALA A 239 10.67 21.90 18.78
N PHE A 240 9.51 22.57 18.78
CA PHE A 240 9.34 23.87 18.12
C PHE A 240 10.22 24.96 18.73
N ARG A 241 10.34 25.01 20.05
CA ARG A 241 11.28 25.94 20.73
C ARG A 241 12.74 25.67 20.34
N ALA A 242 13.14 24.39 20.24
CA ALA A 242 14.48 23.99 19.82
C ALA A 242 14.74 24.39 18.36
N ALA A 243 13.76 24.18 17.45
CA ALA A 243 13.86 24.63 16.07
C ALA A 243 14.05 26.15 15.96
N GLY A 244 13.30 26.95 16.75
CA GLY A 244 13.44 28.39 16.81
C GLY A 244 14.79 28.85 17.38
N LYS A 245 15.31 28.19 18.43
CA LYS A 245 16.62 28.50 19.04
C LYS A 245 17.74 28.31 18.02
N GLU A 246 17.70 27.28 17.21
CA GLU A 246 18.68 26.96 16.17
C GLU A 246 18.38 27.70 14.85
N ARG A 247 17.38 28.57 14.82
CA ARG A 247 16.99 29.36 13.64
C ARG A 247 16.72 28.49 12.41
N ALA A 248 15.86 27.48 12.56
CA ALA A 248 15.41 26.71 11.42
C ALA A 248 14.62 27.60 10.45
N ASP A 249 14.90 27.47 9.15
CA ASP A 249 14.22 28.21 8.07
C ASP A 249 12.93 27.54 7.63
N ALA A 250 12.82 26.21 7.89
CA ALA A 250 11.66 25.40 7.55
C ALA A 250 11.53 24.18 8.46
N LEU A 251 10.35 23.55 8.45
CA LEU A 251 10.03 22.31 9.16
C LEU A 251 9.68 21.20 8.17
N LEU A 252 10.20 20.00 8.41
CA LEU A 252 9.76 18.79 7.75
C LEU A 252 9.25 17.80 8.79
N VAL A 253 8.02 17.32 8.60
CA VAL A 253 7.37 16.38 9.50
C VAL A 253 7.41 14.99 8.93
N LEU A 254 8.07 14.06 9.63
CA LEU A 254 8.06 12.65 9.25
C LEU A 254 6.73 11.97 9.62
N GLN A 255 6.46 10.85 8.97
CA GLN A 255 5.27 10.06 9.27
C GLN A 255 5.32 9.47 10.69
N SER A 256 4.29 9.74 11.51
CA SER A 256 4.12 9.14 12.83
C SER A 256 2.65 9.11 13.25
N PRO A 257 2.17 8.04 13.92
CA PRO A 257 0.83 8.03 14.52
C PRO A 257 0.61 9.15 15.53
N VAL A 258 1.63 9.50 16.32
CA VAL A 258 1.61 10.60 17.28
C VAL A 258 1.34 11.92 16.58
N PHE A 259 2.06 12.19 15.47
CA PHE A 259 1.87 13.44 14.73
C PHE A 259 0.53 13.50 14.01
N ASN A 260 0.05 12.38 13.49
CA ASN A 260 -1.29 12.33 12.88
C ASN A 260 -2.40 12.64 13.88
N ALA A 261 -2.26 12.21 15.14
CA ALA A 261 -3.21 12.54 16.20
C ALA A 261 -3.12 14.02 16.63
N GLN A 262 -1.93 14.63 16.54
CA GLN A 262 -1.64 16.01 16.95
C GLN A 262 -1.46 16.97 15.75
N ARG A 263 -1.97 16.62 14.57
CA ARG A 263 -1.71 17.35 13.32
C ARG A 263 -2.17 18.80 13.37
N ALA A 264 -3.32 19.09 13.98
CA ALA A 264 -3.82 20.46 14.14
C ALA A 264 -2.89 21.29 15.04
N GLN A 265 -2.40 20.73 16.16
CA GLN A 265 -1.44 21.39 17.03
C GLN A 265 -0.14 21.69 16.31
N ILE A 266 0.39 20.72 15.54
CA ILE A 266 1.65 20.87 14.79
C ILE A 266 1.50 21.94 13.70
N ALA A 267 0.38 21.95 12.97
CA ALA A 267 0.09 22.96 11.95
C ALA A 267 -0.02 24.37 12.56
N ASP A 268 -0.72 24.51 13.69
CA ASP A 268 -0.88 25.78 14.42
C ASP A 268 0.45 26.31 14.95
N LEU A 269 1.30 25.44 15.53
CA LEU A 269 2.62 25.83 16.02
C LEU A 269 3.55 26.26 14.87
N ALA A 270 3.51 25.59 13.72
CA ALA A 270 4.26 26.00 12.54
C ALA A 270 3.81 27.37 12.02
N LEU A 271 2.49 27.61 11.98
CA LEU A 271 1.90 28.87 11.59
C LEU A 271 2.31 30.00 12.56
N LYS A 272 2.17 29.82 13.88
CA LYS A 272 2.54 30.78 14.91
C LYS A 272 4.03 31.12 14.90
N SER A 273 4.86 30.13 14.60
CA SER A 273 6.31 30.30 14.45
C SER A 273 6.72 30.90 13.09
N ARG A 274 5.75 31.13 12.18
CA ARG A 274 6.00 31.54 10.78
C ARG A 274 6.99 30.63 10.07
N LEU A 275 6.96 29.33 10.38
CA LEU A 275 7.90 28.35 9.89
C LEU A 275 7.29 27.60 8.69
N PRO A 276 7.77 27.81 7.46
CA PRO A 276 7.33 27.04 6.31
C PRO A 276 7.44 25.54 6.59
N ALA A 277 6.36 24.78 6.43
CA ALA A 277 6.33 23.40 6.83
C ALA A 277 5.80 22.48 5.73
N THR A 278 6.45 21.33 5.55
CA THR A 278 5.96 20.23 4.71
C THR A 278 5.55 19.05 5.57
N TYR A 279 4.46 18.40 5.16
CA TYR A 279 3.84 17.33 5.91
C TYR A 279 3.72 16.05 5.05
N PRO A 280 3.69 14.88 5.69
CA PRO A 280 3.61 13.61 4.97
C PRO A 280 2.19 13.32 4.42
N ARG A 281 1.17 14.07 4.88
CA ARG A 281 -0.24 13.78 4.60
C ARG A 281 -1.07 15.03 4.42
N ARG A 282 -2.08 14.92 3.54
CA ARG A 282 -3.04 15.98 3.20
C ARG A 282 -3.80 16.55 4.40
N GLU A 283 -4.11 15.70 5.38
CA GLU A 283 -4.92 16.10 6.55
C GLU A 283 -4.25 17.19 7.38
N PHE A 284 -2.92 17.27 7.39
CA PHE A 284 -2.21 18.39 8.01
C PHE A 284 -2.47 19.72 7.30
N VAL A 285 -2.57 19.70 5.98
CA VAL A 285 -2.84 20.91 5.19
C VAL A 285 -4.28 21.34 5.30
N GLU A 286 -5.20 20.37 5.41
CA GLU A 286 -6.62 20.61 5.70
C GLU A 286 -6.83 21.24 7.09
N ASP A 287 -5.99 20.89 8.07
CA ASP A 287 -5.96 21.48 9.41
C ASP A 287 -5.12 22.79 9.49
N GLY A 288 -4.74 23.38 8.35
CA GLY A 288 -4.06 24.68 8.31
C GLY A 288 -2.54 24.63 8.01
N GLY A 289 -1.96 23.47 7.78
CA GLY A 289 -0.57 23.33 7.35
C GLY A 289 -0.29 23.95 5.97
N LEU A 290 0.98 24.24 5.67
CA LEU A 290 1.39 24.93 4.44
C LEU A 290 1.31 24.03 3.21
N MET A 291 1.98 22.89 3.22
CA MET A 291 1.96 21.96 2.09
C MET A 291 2.19 20.52 2.50
N SER A 292 1.71 19.59 1.67
CA SER A 292 2.02 18.16 1.80
C SER A 292 2.37 17.59 0.43
N TYR A 293 3.33 16.67 0.43
CA TYR A 293 3.64 15.83 -0.71
C TYR A 293 3.82 14.39 -0.22
N GLY A 294 3.07 13.45 -0.81
CA GLY A 294 3.13 12.06 -0.39
C GLY A 294 2.26 11.14 -1.22
N ALA A 295 2.35 9.84 -0.95
CA ALA A 295 1.47 8.86 -1.56
C ALA A 295 0.01 9.10 -1.14
N SER A 296 -0.92 8.93 -2.07
CA SER A 296 -2.36 8.99 -1.77
C SER A 296 -2.77 7.78 -0.93
N ILE A 297 -2.87 7.98 0.38
CA ILE A 297 -3.21 6.89 1.31
C ILE A 297 -4.60 6.31 1.01
N SER A 298 -5.56 7.16 0.62
CA SER A 298 -6.89 6.68 0.23
C SER A 298 -6.84 5.80 -1.04
N ASP A 299 -5.93 6.08 -1.96
CA ASP A 299 -5.70 5.21 -3.13
C ASP A 299 -5.09 3.87 -2.71
N LEU A 300 -4.11 3.88 -1.83
CA LEU A 300 -3.50 2.67 -1.28
C LEU A 300 -4.54 1.82 -0.53
N ASP A 301 -5.35 2.43 0.34
CA ASP A 301 -6.42 1.71 1.05
C ASP A 301 -7.41 1.07 0.07
N ARG A 302 -7.80 1.77 -1.02
CA ARG A 302 -8.68 1.21 -2.06
C ARG A 302 -8.02 0.04 -2.78
N ARG A 303 -6.73 0.16 -3.14
CA ARG A 303 -5.98 -0.89 -3.83
C ARG A 303 -5.71 -2.11 -2.92
N ALA A 304 -5.64 -1.94 -1.60
CA ALA A 304 -5.50 -3.05 -0.65
C ALA A 304 -6.65 -4.08 -0.79
N ALA A 305 -7.84 -3.65 -1.20
CA ALA A 305 -8.96 -4.55 -1.51
C ALA A 305 -8.63 -5.56 -2.62
N THR A 306 -7.78 -5.19 -3.60
CA THR A 306 -7.35 -6.10 -4.66
C THR A 306 -6.49 -7.25 -4.12
N TYR A 307 -5.67 -6.97 -3.11
CA TYR A 307 -4.89 -8.01 -2.43
C TYR A 307 -5.79 -8.96 -1.66
N VAL A 308 -6.79 -8.43 -0.96
CA VAL A 308 -7.80 -9.23 -0.27
C VAL A 308 -8.51 -10.15 -1.27
N ASP A 309 -8.96 -9.63 -2.41
CA ASP A 309 -9.62 -10.41 -3.46
C ASP A 309 -8.73 -11.54 -4.00
N LYS A 310 -7.48 -11.22 -4.36
CA LYS A 310 -6.51 -12.22 -4.87
C LYS A 310 -6.26 -13.33 -3.86
N ILE A 311 -6.13 -13.00 -2.57
CA ILE A 311 -5.88 -13.98 -1.50
C ILE A 311 -7.13 -14.83 -1.27
N LEU A 312 -8.33 -14.25 -1.24
CA LEU A 312 -9.59 -14.99 -1.11
C LEU A 312 -9.83 -15.95 -2.30
N LYS A 313 -9.26 -15.63 -3.46
CA LYS A 313 -9.25 -16.49 -4.66
C LYS A 313 -8.12 -17.52 -4.67
N GLY A 314 -7.35 -17.63 -3.59
CA GLY A 314 -6.33 -18.67 -3.40
C GLY A 314 -4.90 -18.26 -3.75
N THR A 315 -4.63 -17.01 -4.14
CA THR A 315 -3.26 -16.56 -4.37
C THR A 315 -2.51 -16.43 -3.03
N LYS A 316 -1.31 -16.98 -2.93
CA LYS A 316 -0.51 -16.90 -1.71
C LYS A 316 0.09 -15.50 -1.54
N PRO A 317 0.13 -14.93 -0.31
CA PRO A 317 0.81 -13.65 -0.06
C PRO A 317 2.26 -13.62 -0.52
N ALA A 318 2.98 -14.74 -0.39
CA ALA A 318 4.38 -14.87 -0.82
C ALA A 318 4.60 -14.61 -2.31
N ASP A 319 3.57 -14.85 -3.14
CA ASP A 319 3.62 -14.71 -4.60
C ASP A 319 3.02 -13.37 -5.09
N LEU A 320 2.49 -12.56 -4.17
CA LEU A 320 1.92 -11.25 -4.47
C LEU A 320 2.95 -10.15 -4.19
N PRO A 321 3.53 -9.51 -5.22
CA PRO A 321 4.48 -8.41 -5.03
C PRO A 321 3.91 -7.29 -4.16
N VAL A 322 4.75 -6.67 -3.35
CA VAL A 322 4.40 -5.41 -2.69
C VAL A 322 4.48 -4.30 -3.74
N GLU A 323 3.34 -3.68 -4.02
CA GLU A 323 3.27 -2.63 -5.04
C GLU A 323 3.61 -1.27 -4.44
N GLN A 324 4.26 -0.45 -5.26
CA GLN A 324 4.57 0.94 -4.96
C GLN A 324 3.37 1.84 -5.28
N PRO A 325 3.31 3.06 -4.72
CA PRO A 325 2.24 3.99 -5.04
C PRO A 325 2.33 4.40 -6.51
N THR A 326 1.18 4.50 -7.15
CA THR A 326 1.04 5.02 -8.52
C THR A 326 0.44 6.43 -8.52
N LYS A 327 -0.07 6.87 -7.37
CA LYS A 327 -0.69 8.18 -7.19
C LYS A 327 -0.05 8.91 -6.01
N PHE A 328 0.49 10.08 -6.30
CA PHE A 328 0.98 11.03 -5.31
C PHE A 328 0.02 12.21 -5.23
N GLU A 329 0.03 12.91 -4.10
CA GLU A 329 -0.77 14.11 -3.88
C GLU A 329 0.14 15.24 -3.42
N PHE A 330 0.14 16.34 -4.17
CA PHE A 330 0.79 17.59 -3.80
C PHE A 330 -0.27 18.66 -3.51
N ILE A 331 -0.35 19.08 -2.26
CA ILE A 331 -1.35 20.04 -1.81
C ILE A 331 -0.65 21.25 -1.21
N VAL A 332 -1.09 22.44 -1.60
CA VAL A 332 -0.56 23.70 -1.12
C VAL A 332 -1.69 24.57 -0.55
N ASN A 333 -1.45 25.20 0.61
CA ASN A 333 -2.38 26.13 1.26
C ASN A 333 -1.87 27.57 1.12
N LEU A 334 -2.45 28.32 0.18
CA LEU A 334 -2.09 29.71 -0.05
C LEU A 334 -2.51 30.65 1.08
N LYS A 335 -3.59 30.30 1.81
CA LYS A 335 -4.00 31.06 2.98
C LYS A 335 -2.91 31.02 4.06
N THR A 336 -2.37 29.86 4.34
CA THR A 336 -1.26 29.68 5.29
C THR A 336 0.01 30.34 4.77
N ALA A 337 0.35 30.18 3.48
CA ALA A 337 1.49 30.85 2.86
C ALA A 337 1.44 32.37 3.07
N LYS A 338 0.28 33.00 2.82
CA LYS A 338 0.06 34.43 3.04
C LYS A 338 0.24 34.84 4.50
N GLN A 339 -0.27 34.03 5.44
CA GLN A 339 -0.17 34.30 6.87
C GLN A 339 1.26 34.29 7.41
N ILE A 340 2.12 33.43 6.86
CA ILE A 340 3.56 33.39 7.22
C ILE A 340 4.42 34.32 6.39
N GLY A 341 3.84 35.08 5.45
CA GLY A 341 4.56 36.02 4.58
C GLY A 341 5.34 35.36 3.44
N LEU A 342 4.92 34.15 3.01
CA LEU A 342 5.57 33.38 1.98
C LEU A 342 4.82 33.49 0.64
N THR A 343 5.54 33.75 -0.45
CA THR A 343 5.00 33.69 -1.79
C THR A 343 5.39 32.38 -2.46
N ILE A 344 4.41 31.59 -2.86
CA ILE A 344 4.64 30.32 -3.56
C ILE A 344 4.87 30.60 -5.04
N PRO A 345 5.99 30.16 -5.62
CA PRO A 345 6.27 30.37 -7.04
C PRO A 345 5.22 29.75 -7.97
N PRO A 346 4.87 30.38 -9.10
CA PRO A 346 3.86 29.87 -10.03
C PRO A 346 4.14 28.46 -10.57
N ASN A 347 5.41 28.15 -10.83
CA ASN A 347 5.84 26.81 -11.27
C ASN A 347 5.62 25.72 -10.22
N VAL A 348 5.66 26.06 -8.94
CA VAL A 348 5.31 25.13 -7.83
C VAL A 348 3.80 24.94 -7.77
N LEU A 349 3.02 26.01 -7.87
CA LEU A 349 1.56 25.95 -7.87
C LEU A 349 1.00 25.15 -9.06
N ALA A 350 1.63 25.27 -10.24
CA ALA A 350 1.22 24.54 -11.44
C ALA A 350 1.34 23.02 -11.30
N ARG A 351 2.18 22.54 -10.36
CA ARG A 351 2.36 21.11 -10.06
C ARG A 351 1.46 20.61 -8.93
N ALA A 352 0.77 21.51 -8.23
CA ALA A 352 -0.09 21.12 -7.11
C ALA A 352 -1.40 20.49 -7.62
N ASP A 353 -1.74 19.31 -7.10
CA ASP A 353 -3.03 18.64 -7.38
C ASP A 353 -4.20 19.39 -6.74
N LYS A 354 -3.94 20.06 -5.63
CA LYS A 354 -4.95 20.88 -4.92
C LYS A 354 -4.32 22.12 -4.31
N VAL A 355 -4.97 23.25 -4.52
CA VAL A 355 -4.60 24.54 -3.91
C VAL A 355 -5.75 25.01 -3.02
N ILE A 356 -5.50 25.16 -1.70
CA ILE A 356 -6.43 25.73 -0.73
C ILE A 356 -6.23 27.26 -0.75
N ARG A 357 -7.33 28.02 -0.99
CA ARG A 357 -7.33 29.48 -1.09
C ARG A 357 -8.07 30.12 0.05
#